data_620c3d8f0d7b80ec6f13b18a4a2fc661
#
_entry.id   620c3d8f0d7b80ec6f13b18a4a2fc661
#
_cell.length_a   1.000
_cell.length_b   1.000
_cell.length_c   1.000
_cell.angle_alpha   90.00
_cell.angle_beta   90.00
_cell.angle_gamma   90.00
#
_symmetry.space_group_name_H-M   'P 1'
#
loop_
_entity.id
_entity.type
_entity.pdbx_description
1 polymer ?
#
loop_
_entity_poly.entity_id
_entity_poly.type
_entity_poly.pdbx_seq_one_letter_code
_entity_poly.pdbx_strand_id
1 'polypeptide(L)'
;MLSAFQKLKELINNQKAVSGTFPELLNNWIPYNSKGDNTINKIDGIVFLKLSLKSGTSKEVCQLPEGFRPESFSYYPITNLDSRSASVFGVSAGGWITVENSEVGKAIFANISFKANS
;
A
#
# COMPACT_ATOMS: atom_id res chain seq x y z
N MET A 1 -18.47 -14.51 34.04
CA MET A 1 -17.09 -14.03 33.95
C MET A 1 -16.32 -14.79 32.89
N LEU A 2 -15.62 -14.07 32.00
CA LEU A 2 -14.80 -14.72 30.98
C LEU A 2 -13.52 -15.29 31.61
N SER A 3 -13.08 -16.45 31.13
CA SER A 3 -11.78 -16.98 31.50
C SER A 3 -10.64 -16.14 30.94
N ALA A 4 -9.44 -16.34 31.47
CA ALA A 4 -8.25 -15.64 30.93
C ALA A 4 -8.02 -15.95 29.44
N PHE A 5 -8.28 -17.21 29.07
CA PHE A 5 -8.16 -17.65 27.68
C PHE A 5 -9.18 -16.93 26.77
N GLN A 6 -10.42 -16.79 27.21
CA GLN A 6 -11.44 -16.08 26.45
C GLN A 6 -11.12 -14.60 26.30
N LYS A 7 -10.59 -13.96 27.35
CA LYS A 7 -10.15 -12.57 27.28
C LYS A 7 -9.02 -12.39 26.29
N LEU A 8 -8.08 -13.33 26.25
CA LEU A 8 -6.97 -13.30 25.30
C LEU A 8 -7.48 -13.43 23.85
N LYS A 9 -8.45 -14.33 23.63
CA LYS A 9 -9.07 -14.47 22.31
C LYS A 9 -9.76 -13.19 21.86
N GLU A 10 -10.45 -12.51 22.75
CA GLU A 10 -11.10 -11.22 22.42
C GLU A 10 -10.08 -10.16 22.06
N LEU A 11 -8.96 -10.06 22.78
CA LEU A 11 -7.90 -9.12 22.46
C LEU A 11 -7.28 -9.40 21.10
N ILE A 12 -7.04 -10.65 20.78
CA ILE A 12 -6.51 -11.05 19.47
C ILE A 12 -7.49 -10.69 18.37
N ASN A 13 -8.79 -10.94 18.58
CA ASN A 13 -9.82 -10.60 17.60
C ASN A 13 -9.92 -9.08 17.38
N ASN A 14 -9.79 -8.29 18.45
CA ASN A 14 -9.84 -6.83 18.35
C ASN A 14 -8.64 -6.24 17.62
N GLN A 15 -7.51 -6.96 17.61
CA GLN A 15 -6.29 -6.56 16.91
C GLN A 15 -6.18 -7.19 15.52
N LYS A 16 -7.23 -7.87 15.09
CA LYS A 16 -7.24 -8.55 13.81
C LYS A 16 -7.05 -7.55 12.66
N ALA A 17 -6.28 -7.95 11.67
CA ALA A 17 -6.07 -7.16 10.47
C ALA A 17 -7.38 -6.92 9.73
N VAL A 18 -7.58 -5.68 9.29
CA VAL A 18 -8.68 -5.32 8.41
C VAL A 18 -8.13 -5.28 7.00
N SER A 19 -8.61 -6.21 6.16
CA SER A 19 -8.24 -6.21 4.75
C SER A 19 -9.05 -5.17 4.01
N GLY A 20 -8.37 -4.34 3.23
CA GLY A 20 -9.02 -3.41 2.34
C GLY A 20 -9.19 -4.03 0.95
N THR A 21 -10.10 -3.48 0.18
CA THR A 21 -10.17 -3.78 -1.25
C THR A 21 -9.07 -2.97 -1.94
N PHE A 22 -8.17 -3.65 -2.64
CA PHE A 22 -7.13 -2.94 -3.35
C PHE A 22 -7.77 -2.05 -4.43
N PRO A 23 -7.38 -0.77 -4.52
CA PRO A 23 -8.02 0.16 -5.44
C PRO A 23 -7.74 -0.18 -6.90
N GLU A 24 -8.59 0.32 -7.79
CA GLU A 24 -8.40 0.18 -9.21
C GLU A 24 -7.11 0.90 -9.64
N LEU A 25 -6.32 0.22 -10.46
CA LEU A 25 -5.10 0.79 -11.00
C LEU A 25 -5.42 1.76 -12.13
N LEU A 26 -4.71 2.89 -12.17
CA LEU A 26 -4.91 3.96 -13.12
C LEU A 26 -3.75 3.99 -14.12
N ASN A 27 -3.93 4.73 -15.20
CA ASN A 27 -2.87 5.03 -16.17
C ASN A 27 -2.11 3.80 -16.67
N ASN A 28 -2.87 2.73 -16.97
CA ASN A 28 -2.34 1.50 -17.53
C ASN A 28 -1.39 0.71 -16.62
N TRP A 29 -1.29 1.05 -15.34
CA TRP A 29 -0.56 0.24 -14.39
C TRP A 29 -1.26 -1.12 -14.24
N ILE A 30 -0.49 -2.19 -14.31
CA ILE A 30 -1.01 -3.56 -14.19
C ILE A 30 -0.15 -4.35 -13.22
N PRO A 31 -0.69 -5.42 -12.61
CA PRO A 31 0.12 -6.31 -11.77
C PRO A 31 1.29 -6.89 -12.54
N TYR A 32 2.44 -6.98 -11.88
CA TYR A 32 3.64 -7.55 -12.49
C TYR A 32 3.44 -9.03 -12.81
N ASN A 33 2.98 -9.80 -11.85
CA ASN A 33 2.68 -11.23 -12.03
C ASN A 33 1.21 -11.52 -11.79
N SER A 34 0.72 -11.20 -10.60
CA SER A 34 -0.61 -11.57 -10.16
C SER A 34 -1.26 -10.40 -9.42
N LYS A 35 -2.57 -10.25 -9.63
CA LYS A 35 -3.37 -9.26 -8.91
C LYS A 35 -3.26 -9.45 -7.38
N GLY A 36 -3.19 -10.71 -6.92
CA GLY A 36 -3.10 -11.02 -5.49
C GLY A 36 -1.78 -10.62 -4.84
N ASP A 37 -0.77 -10.25 -5.62
CA ASP A 37 0.50 -9.73 -5.08
C ASP A 37 0.37 -8.29 -4.59
N ASN A 38 -0.75 -7.63 -4.89
CA ASN A 38 -1.01 -6.26 -4.49
C ASN A 38 -2.05 -6.28 -3.39
N THR A 39 -1.66 -5.88 -2.20
CA THR A 39 -2.52 -5.97 -1.03
C THR A 39 -2.47 -4.70 -0.19
N ILE A 40 -3.57 -4.45 0.51
CA ILE A 40 -3.66 -3.38 1.48
C ILE A 40 -4.36 -3.91 2.73
N ASN A 41 -3.72 -3.78 3.87
CA ASN A 41 -4.24 -4.23 5.16
C ASN A 41 -3.98 -3.17 6.21
N LYS A 42 -4.81 -3.15 7.23
CA LYS A 42 -4.63 -2.26 8.37
C LYS A 42 -4.69 -3.06 9.66
N ILE A 43 -3.67 -2.89 10.49
CA ILE A 43 -3.60 -3.53 11.80
C ILE A 43 -3.32 -2.44 12.81
N ASP A 44 -4.25 -2.27 13.75
CA ASP A 44 -4.07 -1.33 14.85
C ASP A 44 -3.73 0.10 14.38
N GLY A 45 -4.41 0.53 13.32
CA GLY A 45 -4.21 1.86 12.75
C GLY A 45 -3.02 2.00 11.82
N ILE A 46 -2.22 0.96 11.63
CA ILE A 46 -1.09 0.97 10.71
C ILE A 46 -1.48 0.27 9.41
N VAL A 47 -1.31 0.97 8.31
CA VAL A 47 -1.58 0.43 6.97
C VAL A 47 -0.32 -0.25 6.44
N PHE A 48 -0.49 -1.47 5.94
CA PHE A 48 0.56 -2.22 5.27
C PHE A 48 0.17 -2.36 3.81
N LEU A 49 0.98 -1.78 2.94
CA LEU A 49 0.72 -1.72 1.51
C LEU A 49 1.82 -2.45 0.76
N LYS A 50 1.40 -3.40 -0.07
CA LYS A 50 2.32 -4.14 -0.93
C LYS A 50 1.92 -3.92 -2.37
N LEU A 51 2.88 -3.52 -3.19
CA LEU A 51 2.69 -3.26 -4.61
C LEU A 51 3.71 -4.03 -5.45
N SER A 52 3.23 -4.59 -6.55
CA SER A 52 4.07 -5.25 -7.54
C SER A 52 3.42 -4.96 -8.90
N LEU A 53 3.91 -3.93 -9.59
CA LEU A 53 3.24 -3.35 -10.77
C LEU A 53 4.23 -3.06 -11.90
N LYS A 54 3.67 -2.86 -13.10
CA LYS A 54 4.46 -2.50 -14.29
C LYS A 54 3.59 -1.78 -15.32
N SER A 55 4.24 -1.27 -16.34
CA SER A 55 3.63 -0.80 -17.59
C SER A 55 2.77 0.46 -17.48
N GLY A 56 2.88 1.21 -16.39
CA GLY A 56 2.16 2.47 -16.27
C GLY A 56 2.62 3.50 -17.28
N THR A 57 1.74 4.44 -17.59
CA THR A 57 2.00 5.51 -18.57
C THR A 57 2.03 6.90 -17.94
N SER A 58 1.80 6.99 -16.63
CA SER A 58 1.81 8.24 -15.87
C SER A 58 2.25 7.97 -14.43
N LYS A 59 2.57 9.03 -13.71
CA LYS A 59 3.01 8.95 -12.31
C LYS A 59 1.95 8.39 -11.37
N GLU A 60 0.70 8.76 -11.58
CA GLU A 60 -0.39 8.37 -10.69
C GLU A 60 -0.73 6.90 -10.89
N VAL A 61 -0.62 6.13 -9.81
CA VAL A 61 -0.82 4.69 -9.84
C VAL A 61 -2.24 4.33 -9.44
N CYS A 62 -2.70 4.84 -8.30
CA CYS A 62 -4.02 4.56 -7.78
C CYS A 62 -4.33 5.51 -6.61
N GLN A 63 -5.57 5.47 -6.14
CA GLN A 63 -5.97 6.21 -4.94
C GLN A 63 -6.44 5.23 -3.88
N LEU A 64 -5.84 5.27 -2.72
CA LEU A 64 -6.22 4.42 -1.60
C LEU A 64 -7.61 4.79 -1.09
N PRO A 65 -8.40 3.80 -0.62
CA PRO A 65 -9.72 4.09 -0.05
C PRO A 65 -9.61 4.86 1.26
N GLU A 66 -10.68 5.53 1.63
CA GLU A 66 -10.78 6.18 2.93
C GLU A 66 -10.53 5.17 4.05
N GLY A 67 -9.90 5.61 5.12
CA GLY A 67 -9.53 4.73 6.22
C GLY A 67 -8.17 4.07 6.04
N PHE A 68 -7.60 4.14 4.83
CA PHE A 68 -6.28 3.58 4.52
C PHE A 68 -5.29 4.64 4.03
N ARG A 69 -5.59 5.91 4.27
CA ARG A 69 -4.77 7.03 3.81
C ARG A 69 -3.89 7.54 4.95
N PRO A 70 -2.65 8.01 4.64
CA PRO A 70 -1.78 8.55 5.69
C PRO A 70 -2.26 9.92 6.20
N GLU A 71 -1.75 10.33 7.35
CA GLU A 71 -2.05 11.65 7.91
C GLU A 71 -1.42 12.76 7.09
N SER A 72 -0.27 12.51 6.49
CA SER A 72 0.46 13.50 5.71
C SER A 72 1.18 12.81 4.56
N PHE A 73 1.66 13.62 3.62
CA PHE A 73 2.42 13.14 2.49
C PHE A 73 3.72 12.48 2.94
N SER A 74 4.01 11.31 2.39
CA SER A 74 5.25 10.58 2.69
C SER A 74 5.88 10.06 1.42
N TYR A 75 7.21 10.06 1.39
CA TYR A 75 8.00 9.49 0.31
C TYR A 75 8.72 8.24 0.79
N TYR A 76 8.80 7.25 -0.07
CA TYR A 76 9.49 5.99 0.21
C TYR A 76 10.46 5.69 -0.92
N PRO A 77 11.73 5.43 -0.62
CA PRO A 77 12.67 5.00 -1.66
C PRO A 77 12.32 3.58 -2.09
N ILE A 78 12.33 3.35 -3.38
CA ILE A 78 12.10 2.02 -3.96
C ILE A 78 13.17 1.77 -5.01
N THR A 79 13.42 0.51 -5.29
CA THR A 79 14.34 0.12 -6.35
C THR A 79 13.54 -0.33 -7.56
N ASN A 80 13.89 0.20 -8.71
CA ASN A 80 13.33 -0.27 -9.97
C ASN A 80 14.10 -1.52 -10.39
N LEU A 81 13.41 -2.64 -10.52
CA LEU A 81 14.06 -3.92 -10.78
C LEU A 81 14.63 -4.00 -12.20
N ASP A 82 13.94 -3.41 -13.17
CA ASP A 82 14.35 -3.46 -14.58
C ASP A 82 15.63 -2.69 -14.84
N SER A 83 15.73 -1.48 -14.30
CA SER A 83 16.89 -0.60 -14.49
C SER A 83 17.86 -0.66 -13.32
N ARG A 84 17.46 -1.26 -12.20
CA ARG A 84 18.21 -1.29 -10.94
C ARG A 84 18.58 0.10 -10.42
N SER A 85 17.78 1.09 -10.79
CA SER A 85 17.93 2.46 -10.31
C SER A 85 16.99 2.72 -9.14
N ALA A 86 17.32 3.72 -8.34
CA ALA A 86 16.46 4.15 -7.25
C ALA A 86 15.34 5.04 -7.78
N SER A 87 14.14 4.83 -7.28
CA SER A 87 12.99 5.67 -7.53
C SER A 87 12.37 6.10 -6.22
N VAL A 88 11.45 7.05 -6.29
CA VAL A 88 10.72 7.52 -5.13
C VAL A 88 9.24 7.27 -5.34
N PHE A 89 8.62 6.75 -4.31
CA PHE A 89 7.21 6.40 -4.29
C PHE A 89 6.54 7.32 -3.28
N GLY A 90 5.51 8.03 -3.71
CA GLY A 90 4.81 8.99 -2.86
C GLY A 90 3.42 8.52 -2.47
N VAL A 91 3.02 8.78 -1.23
CA VAL A 91 1.66 8.55 -0.76
C VAL A 91 1.17 9.85 -0.13
N SER A 92 0.12 10.44 -0.69
CA SER A 92 -0.43 11.69 -0.20
C SER A 92 -1.51 11.47 0.85
N ALA A 93 -1.85 12.52 1.59
CA ALA A 93 -2.93 12.48 2.57
C ALA A 93 -4.28 12.18 1.91
N GLY A 94 -4.44 12.51 0.64
CA GLY A 94 -5.62 12.14 -0.15
C GLY A 94 -5.61 10.70 -0.64
N GLY A 95 -4.55 9.93 -0.32
CA GLY A 95 -4.44 8.53 -0.69
C GLY A 95 -3.83 8.30 -2.07
N TRP A 96 -3.38 9.33 -2.75
CA TRP A 96 -2.79 9.17 -4.08
C TRP A 96 -1.42 8.52 -3.98
N ILE A 97 -1.25 7.46 -4.75
CA ILE A 97 0.02 6.76 -4.89
C ILE A 97 0.66 7.21 -6.18
N THR A 98 1.89 7.73 -6.08
CA THR A 98 2.61 8.25 -7.25
C THR A 98 4.02 7.69 -7.30
N VAL A 99 4.51 7.49 -8.53
CA VAL A 99 5.91 7.11 -8.78
C VAL A 99 6.64 8.37 -9.27
N GLU A 100 7.70 8.73 -8.58
CA GLU A 100 8.49 9.90 -8.93
C GLU A 100 9.78 9.49 -9.66
N ASN A 101 10.50 10.47 -10.18
CA ASN A 101 11.79 10.29 -10.84
C ASN A 101 11.78 9.46 -12.12
N SER A 102 10.72 9.64 -12.92
CA SER A 102 10.68 9.18 -14.31
C SER A 102 10.81 7.68 -14.58
N GLU A 103 10.66 6.84 -13.57
CA GLU A 103 10.66 5.39 -13.78
C GLU A 103 9.26 4.86 -14.14
N VAL A 104 8.47 5.72 -14.78
CA VAL A 104 7.12 5.38 -15.27
C VAL A 104 7.22 4.25 -16.28
N GLY A 105 6.38 3.25 -16.13
CA GLY A 105 6.35 2.09 -17.03
C GLY A 105 7.27 0.96 -16.65
N LYS A 106 8.23 1.19 -15.79
CA LYS A 106 9.13 0.16 -15.30
C LYS A 106 8.48 -0.64 -14.17
N ALA A 107 8.97 -1.84 -13.94
CA ALA A 107 8.49 -2.66 -12.84
C ALA A 107 8.83 -2.01 -11.50
N ILE A 108 7.82 -1.86 -10.65
CA ILE A 108 8.00 -1.32 -9.30
C ILE A 108 7.55 -2.33 -8.26
N PHE A 109 8.30 -2.43 -7.19
CA PHE A 109 7.99 -3.29 -6.05
C PHE A 109 8.11 -2.44 -4.80
N ALA A 110 7.04 -2.35 -4.03
CA ALA A 110 7.01 -1.57 -2.80
C ALA A 110 6.34 -2.36 -1.70
N ASN A 111 6.91 -2.27 -0.51
CA ASN A 111 6.35 -2.88 0.69
C ASN A 111 6.51 -1.85 1.80
N ILE A 112 5.48 -1.08 2.04
CA ILE A 112 5.54 0.07 2.92
C ILE A 112 4.48 0.00 4.00
N SER A 113 4.69 0.78 5.07
CA SER A 113 3.70 0.93 6.12
C SER A 113 3.64 2.38 6.57
N PHE A 114 2.47 2.79 7.04
CA PHE A 114 2.27 4.13 7.57
C PHE A 114 1.05 4.14 8.49
N LYS A 115 0.98 5.17 9.33
CA LYS A 115 -0.17 5.36 10.21
C LYS A 115 -1.32 5.94 9.42
N ALA A 116 -2.50 5.31 9.52
CA ALA A 116 -3.70 5.79 8.87
C ALA A 116 -4.23 7.05 9.55
N ASN A 117 -4.81 7.95 8.75
CA ASN A 117 -5.51 9.13 9.23
C ASN A 117 -6.96 8.74 9.53
N SER A 118 -7.23 8.26 10.68
CA SER A 118 -8.57 8.00 11.22
C SER A 118 -8.57 6.94 12.28
#